data_728b19203a15ef3f9d72db9b376161fb
#
_entry.id   728b19203a15ef3f9d72db9b376161fb
#
_cell.length_a   1.000
_cell.length_b   1.000
_cell.length_c   1.000
_cell.angle_alpha   90.00
_cell.angle_beta   90.00
_cell.angle_gamma   90.00
#
_symmetry.space_group_name_H-M   'P 1'
#
loop_
_entity.id
_entity.type
_entity.pdbx_description
1 polymer ?
#
loop_
_entity_poly.entity_id
_entity_poly.type
_entity_poly.pdbx_seq_one_letter_code
_entity_poly.pdbx_strand_id
1 'polypeptide(L)'
;MNLGFARDRWDVLDEDATYREGGNLHALSKQGKAEGILTGLIADHLLTDPAEVEALKAKGFKQFGRDPYLGGILYKDTRGDGYSEGPDGRIDSNDEYNLLSENGTPRINYGFGGSIKWKGITLDVHFQGVGKYDRFVGGVDGGFYQHGGTIRPYFPIWTSDKVYDPELNPDGVYPRITGTSWYESGAGNTSYWMRNGAYLRLKNLNIGYDLPMAILRPLGITHAQVFANATNLFCISAVTEFLDPEQEYYDSYPLMRTFSFGLNFSF
;
A
#
# COMPACT_ATOMS: atom_id res chain seq x y z
N MET A 1 8.01 6.78 -24.35
CA MET A 1 8.52 6.18 -23.10
C MET A 1 9.21 7.26 -22.30
N ASN A 2 8.92 7.34 -21.02
CA ASN A 2 9.64 8.15 -20.04
C ASN A 2 10.01 7.26 -18.85
N LEU A 3 11.15 7.55 -18.24
CA LEU A 3 11.63 6.89 -17.04
C LEU A 3 12.35 7.95 -16.21
N GLY A 4 11.90 8.16 -15.00
CA GLY A 4 12.49 9.06 -14.02
C GLY A 4 12.94 8.28 -12.79
N PHE A 5 14.11 8.61 -12.28
CA PHE A 5 14.57 8.20 -10.97
C PHE A 5 14.85 9.47 -10.15
N ALA A 6 14.17 9.61 -9.04
CA ALA A 6 14.37 10.72 -8.11
C ALA A 6 14.66 10.18 -6.71
N ARG A 7 15.57 10.80 -6.02
CA ARG A 7 15.88 10.55 -4.62
C ARG A 7 16.10 11.89 -3.96
N ASP A 8 15.22 12.24 -3.06
CA ASP A 8 15.42 13.33 -2.12
C ASP A 8 16.40 12.90 -1.02
N ARG A 9 17.03 13.86 -0.40
CA ARG A 9 17.96 13.65 0.70
C ARG A 9 18.03 14.90 1.57
N TRP A 10 17.93 14.70 2.86
CA TRP A 10 18.23 15.74 3.83
C TRP A 10 19.75 15.90 3.97
N ASP A 11 20.30 16.99 3.50
CA ASP A 11 21.74 17.28 3.62
C ASP A 11 22.07 17.82 5.01
N VAL A 12 21.22 18.67 5.55
CA VAL A 12 21.35 19.25 6.89
C VAL A 12 19.98 19.25 7.56
N LEU A 13 19.90 18.64 8.72
CA LEU A 13 18.70 18.62 9.54
C LEU A 13 19.09 18.81 11.00
N ASP A 14 18.42 19.72 11.71
CA ASP A 14 18.60 19.89 13.15
C ASP A 14 17.73 18.86 13.88
N GLU A 15 18.34 17.75 14.25
CA GLU A 15 17.71 16.64 14.95
C GLU A 15 18.07 16.66 16.44
N ASP A 16 17.21 16.08 17.26
CA ASP A 16 17.48 15.82 18.69
C ASP A 16 18.74 14.96 18.88
N ALA A 17 19.37 15.06 20.03
CA ALA A 17 20.60 14.33 20.34
C ALA A 17 20.46 12.81 20.23
N THR A 18 19.26 12.27 20.45
CA THR A 18 18.97 10.84 20.29
C THR A 18 19.13 10.31 18.85
N TYR A 19 18.95 11.18 17.87
CA TYR A 19 19.10 10.86 16.42
C TYR A 19 20.48 11.19 15.87
N ARG A 20 21.30 11.96 16.60
CA ARG A 20 22.66 12.30 16.17
C ARG A 20 23.62 11.12 16.33
N GLU A 21 24.81 11.23 15.77
CA GLU A 21 25.88 10.25 15.92
C GLU A 21 26.14 9.93 17.39
N GLY A 22 26.10 8.66 17.76
CA GLY A 22 26.19 8.19 19.15
C GLY A 22 24.88 8.17 19.93
N GLY A 23 23.79 8.66 19.37
CA GLY A 23 22.44 8.55 19.95
C GLY A 23 21.79 7.19 19.66
N ASN A 24 20.91 6.75 20.54
CA ASN A 24 20.25 5.44 20.46
C ASN A 24 19.33 5.28 19.23
N LEU A 25 18.86 6.39 18.64
CA LEU A 25 18.05 6.41 17.44
C LEU A 25 18.82 6.86 16.18
N HIS A 26 20.15 6.85 16.22
CA HIS A 26 20.96 7.28 15.06
C HIS A 26 20.60 6.56 13.76
N ALA A 27 20.25 5.27 13.83
CA ALA A 27 19.79 4.52 12.67
C ALA A 27 18.53 5.11 11.98
N LEU A 28 17.73 5.88 12.73
CA LEU A 28 16.53 6.57 12.25
C LEU A 28 16.76 8.04 11.88
N SER A 29 17.97 8.57 12.09
CA SER A 29 18.30 9.92 11.62
C SER A 29 17.92 10.07 10.17
N LYS A 30 17.22 11.15 9.84
CA LYS A 30 16.88 11.50 8.45
C LYS A 30 18.04 12.12 7.72
N GLN A 31 19.06 12.63 8.44
CA GLN A 31 20.23 13.24 7.81
C GLN A 31 20.91 12.23 6.89
N GLY A 32 21.08 12.61 5.65
CA GLY A 32 21.63 11.73 4.61
C GLY A 32 20.63 10.71 4.04
N LYS A 33 19.39 10.65 4.54
CA LYS A 33 18.32 9.76 4.04
C LYS A 33 17.20 10.56 3.38
N ALA A 34 16.30 9.82 2.71
CA ALA A 34 15.10 10.38 2.13
C ALA A 34 14.12 10.87 3.23
N GLU A 35 13.27 11.84 2.88
CA GLU A 35 12.22 12.32 3.77
C GLU A 35 11.23 11.20 4.15
N GLY A 36 10.87 10.36 3.17
CA GLY A 36 9.86 9.32 3.31
C GLY A 36 10.36 8.02 3.95
N ILE A 37 11.07 8.09 5.08
CA ILE A 37 11.38 6.87 5.84
C ILE A 37 10.10 6.36 6.53
N LEU A 38 9.91 5.02 6.52
CA LEU A 38 8.84 4.34 7.24
C LEU A 38 9.43 3.70 8.49
N THR A 39 8.83 4.01 9.63
CA THR A 39 9.22 3.47 10.94
C THR A 39 8.04 2.77 11.60
N GLY A 40 8.31 1.84 12.52
CA GLY A 40 7.24 1.14 13.23
C GLY A 40 7.72 -0.13 13.91
N LEU A 41 6.77 -0.88 14.44
CA LEU A 41 6.97 -2.17 15.06
C LEU A 41 7.38 -3.24 14.04
N ILE A 42 8.28 -4.12 14.42
CA ILE A 42 8.60 -5.30 13.61
C ILE A 42 7.68 -6.43 14.06
N ALA A 43 6.74 -6.81 13.19
CA ALA A 43 5.89 -7.96 13.43
C ALA A 43 6.68 -9.26 13.27
N ASP A 44 6.42 -10.21 14.17
CA ASP A 44 6.89 -11.58 14.03
C ASP A 44 5.86 -12.42 13.27
N HIS A 45 4.73 -12.68 13.89
CA HIS A 45 3.62 -13.39 13.24
C HIS A 45 2.27 -13.09 13.92
N LEU A 46 1.19 -13.64 13.37
CA LEU A 46 -0.14 -13.62 13.97
C LEU A 46 -0.27 -14.78 14.94
N LEU A 47 -0.67 -14.51 16.18
CA LEU A 47 -0.87 -15.53 17.22
C LEU A 47 -2.13 -16.35 16.92
N THR A 48 -1.97 -17.52 16.34
CA THR A 48 -3.06 -18.44 16.00
C THR A 48 -3.03 -19.75 16.80
N ASP A 49 -1.92 -20.04 17.49
CA ASP A 49 -1.78 -21.21 18.35
C ASP A 49 -2.15 -20.88 19.80
N PRO A 50 -3.21 -21.49 20.37
CA PRO A 50 -3.56 -21.32 21.78
C PRO A 50 -2.44 -21.73 22.76
N ALA A 51 -1.66 -22.76 22.41
CA ALA A 51 -0.59 -23.23 23.29
C ALA A 51 0.55 -22.21 23.39
N GLU A 52 0.85 -21.51 22.29
CA GLU A 52 1.84 -20.43 22.28
C GLU A 52 1.38 -19.25 23.13
N VAL A 53 0.11 -18.82 22.98
CA VAL A 53 -0.46 -17.74 23.77
C VAL A 53 -0.38 -18.04 25.27
N GLU A 54 -0.75 -19.25 25.69
CA GLU A 54 -0.66 -19.65 27.10
C GLU A 54 0.78 -19.76 27.59
N ALA A 55 1.72 -20.20 26.75
CA ALA A 55 3.13 -20.24 27.08
C ALA A 55 3.72 -18.83 27.26
N LEU A 56 3.31 -17.87 26.44
CA LEU A 56 3.71 -16.46 26.58
C LEU A 56 3.17 -15.85 27.87
N LYS A 57 1.88 -16.08 28.18
CA LYS A 57 1.25 -15.64 29.44
C LYS A 57 1.94 -16.24 30.66
N ALA A 58 2.24 -17.54 30.61
CA ALA A 58 2.93 -18.22 31.74
C ALA A 58 4.33 -17.66 32.00
N LYS A 59 5.01 -17.11 30.98
CA LYS A 59 6.28 -16.39 31.08
C LYS A 59 6.12 -14.95 31.61
N GLY A 60 4.88 -14.48 31.78
CA GLY A 60 4.60 -13.08 32.15
C GLY A 60 4.84 -12.08 31.01
N PHE A 61 4.92 -12.58 29.75
CA PHE A 61 5.14 -11.72 28.59
C PHE A 61 3.96 -10.78 28.37
N LYS A 62 4.25 -9.52 28.05
CA LYS A 62 3.24 -8.49 27.79
C LYS A 62 3.65 -7.62 26.61
N GLN A 63 2.67 -7.21 25.84
CA GLN A 63 2.81 -6.19 24.80
C GLN A 63 1.98 -4.96 25.21
N PHE A 64 2.62 -3.79 25.28
CA PHE A 64 1.97 -2.54 25.73
C PHE A 64 1.21 -2.71 27.05
N GLY A 65 1.79 -3.49 27.97
CA GLY A 65 1.24 -3.75 29.29
C GLY A 65 0.12 -4.79 29.36
N ARG A 66 -0.23 -5.44 28.24
CA ARG A 66 -1.34 -6.41 28.15
C ARG A 66 -0.88 -7.80 27.78
N ASP A 67 -1.69 -8.78 28.17
CA ASP A 67 -1.42 -10.18 27.87
C ASP A 67 -1.65 -10.47 26.38
N PRO A 68 -0.83 -11.34 25.76
CA PRO A 68 -1.05 -11.78 24.40
C PRO A 68 -2.38 -12.54 24.28
N TYR A 69 -3.00 -12.47 23.11
CA TYR A 69 -4.29 -13.10 22.83
C TYR A 69 -4.33 -13.69 21.42
N LEU A 70 -5.19 -14.66 21.20
CA LEU A 70 -5.42 -15.27 19.89
C LEU A 70 -5.92 -14.24 18.88
N GLY A 71 -5.26 -14.20 17.73
CA GLY A 71 -5.53 -13.24 16.65
C GLY A 71 -4.87 -11.88 16.86
N GLY A 72 -4.04 -11.71 17.89
CA GLY A 72 -3.15 -10.57 18.03
C GLY A 72 -1.87 -10.74 17.22
N ILE A 73 -1.23 -9.64 16.81
CA ILE A 73 0.10 -9.68 16.19
C ILE A 73 1.14 -9.76 17.31
N LEU A 74 2.03 -10.74 17.22
CA LEU A 74 3.23 -10.78 18.05
C LEU A 74 4.29 -9.88 17.44
N TYR A 75 4.84 -8.96 18.22
CA TYR A 75 5.92 -8.07 17.79
C TYR A 75 7.26 -8.54 18.34
N LYS A 76 8.32 -8.08 17.72
CA LYS A 76 9.68 -8.32 18.17
C LYS A 76 10.08 -7.25 19.16
N ASP A 77 10.61 -7.69 20.30
CA ASP A 77 11.30 -6.86 21.27
C ASP A 77 12.66 -6.46 20.69
N THR A 78 12.84 -5.21 20.40
CA THR A 78 13.99 -4.69 19.65
C THR A 78 14.70 -3.56 20.34
N ARG A 79 14.02 -2.88 21.28
CA ARG A 79 14.55 -1.72 22.00
C ARG A 79 14.10 -1.70 23.45
N GLY A 80 14.99 -1.24 24.30
CA GLY A 80 14.72 -1.04 25.72
C GLY A 80 14.61 0.43 26.12
N ASP A 81 14.66 0.67 27.42
CA ASP A 81 14.53 2.00 28.01
C ASP A 81 15.50 3.02 27.38
N GLY A 82 14.98 4.21 27.10
CA GLY A 82 15.72 5.28 26.43
C GLY A 82 16.12 4.93 24.99
N TYR A 83 15.35 4.07 24.35
CA TYR A 83 15.56 3.59 22.96
C TYR A 83 16.86 2.80 22.78
N SER A 84 17.41 2.21 23.84
CA SER A 84 18.61 1.38 23.74
C SER A 84 18.40 0.22 22.77
N GLU A 85 19.43 -0.15 22.01
CA GLU A 85 19.35 -1.29 21.12
C GLU A 85 19.35 -2.61 21.88
N GLY A 86 18.51 -3.54 21.45
CA GLY A 86 18.36 -4.87 22.00
C GLY A 86 17.12 -5.06 22.86
N PRO A 87 16.71 -6.31 23.06
CA PRO A 87 15.52 -6.66 23.80
C PRO A 87 15.67 -6.38 25.29
N ASP A 88 14.61 -5.89 25.93
CA ASP A 88 14.53 -5.70 27.37
C ASP A 88 13.50 -6.62 28.06
N GLY A 89 12.84 -7.50 27.31
CA GLY A 89 11.83 -8.44 27.79
C GLY A 89 10.41 -7.88 27.76
N ARG A 90 10.21 -6.70 27.17
CA ARG A 90 8.90 -6.04 27.02
C ARG A 90 8.73 -5.60 25.58
N ILE A 91 7.49 -5.44 25.19
CA ILE A 91 7.15 -4.75 23.94
C ILE A 91 6.33 -3.54 24.31
N ASP A 92 6.86 -2.37 23.98
CA ASP A 92 6.24 -1.09 24.31
C ASP A 92 6.50 -0.04 23.21
N SER A 93 6.28 1.22 23.53
CA SER A 93 6.46 2.32 22.57
C SER A 93 7.91 2.52 22.11
N ASN A 94 8.91 2.02 22.83
CA ASN A 94 10.29 2.10 22.38
C ASN A 94 10.52 1.23 21.16
N ASP A 95 9.81 0.10 21.04
CA ASP A 95 9.90 -0.82 19.89
C ASP A 95 9.30 -0.26 18.59
N GLU A 96 8.59 0.86 18.64
CA GLU A 96 8.08 1.52 17.41
C GLU A 96 9.19 2.21 16.61
N TYR A 97 10.35 2.41 17.20
CA TYR A 97 11.46 3.15 16.61
C TYR A 97 12.41 2.25 15.80
N ASN A 98 11.87 1.46 14.88
CA ASN A 98 12.65 0.68 13.93
C ASN A 98 12.47 1.25 12.51
N LEU A 99 13.57 1.30 11.76
CA LEU A 99 13.52 1.63 10.34
C LEU A 99 12.96 0.41 9.56
N LEU A 100 11.78 0.56 8.98
CA LEU A 100 11.14 -0.49 8.18
C LEU A 100 11.47 -0.34 6.70
N SER A 101 11.49 0.89 6.17
CA SER A 101 11.87 1.17 4.80
C SER A 101 12.32 2.63 4.63
N GLU A 102 13.18 2.85 3.63
CA GLU A 102 13.54 4.19 3.15
C GLU A 102 12.75 4.61 1.90
N ASN A 103 11.80 3.81 1.44
CA ASN A 103 11.08 4.02 0.19
C ASN A 103 9.61 4.44 0.40
N GLY A 104 9.32 5.24 1.41
CA GLY A 104 7.97 5.76 1.67
C GLY A 104 7.48 6.75 0.60
N THR A 105 8.36 7.22 -0.28
CA THR A 105 8.02 7.95 -1.50
C THR A 105 8.51 7.18 -2.73
N PRO A 106 7.74 7.18 -3.85
CA PRO A 106 8.15 6.49 -5.06
C PRO A 106 9.45 7.06 -5.63
N ARG A 107 10.48 6.24 -5.81
CA ARG A 107 11.75 6.67 -6.38
C ARG A 107 11.84 6.49 -7.89
N ILE A 108 11.07 5.58 -8.45
CA ILE A 108 11.00 5.33 -9.88
C ILE A 108 9.61 5.72 -10.37
N ASN A 109 9.56 6.60 -11.38
CA ASN A 109 8.34 6.92 -12.10
C ASN A 109 8.55 6.54 -13.57
N TYR A 110 7.61 5.81 -14.15
CA TYR A 110 7.74 5.38 -15.54
C TYR A 110 6.41 5.43 -16.28
N GLY A 111 6.52 5.67 -17.58
CA GLY A 111 5.40 5.59 -18.49
C GLY A 111 5.88 5.16 -19.87
N PHE A 112 5.12 4.31 -20.52
CA PHE A 112 5.39 3.86 -21.87
C PHE A 112 4.09 3.58 -22.61
N GLY A 113 4.16 3.67 -23.91
CA GLY A 113 3.01 3.42 -24.77
C GLY A 113 3.41 3.31 -26.20
N GLY A 114 2.45 3.02 -27.04
CA GLY A 114 2.62 2.91 -28.48
C GLY A 114 1.31 3.01 -29.19
N SER A 115 1.42 3.33 -30.49
CA SER A 115 0.31 3.39 -31.42
C SER A 115 0.62 2.49 -32.61
N ILE A 116 -0.37 1.69 -33.03
CA ILE A 116 -0.30 0.84 -34.22
C ILE A 116 -1.50 1.13 -35.07
N LYS A 117 -1.27 1.35 -36.37
CA LYS A 117 -2.33 1.45 -37.39
C LYS A 117 -2.14 0.36 -38.43
N TRP A 118 -3.17 -0.49 -38.58
CA TRP A 118 -3.14 -1.58 -39.54
C TRP A 118 -4.50 -1.87 -40.12
N LYS A 119 -4.61 -1.83 -41.46
CA LYS A 119 -5.86 -2.11 -42.21
C LYS A 119 -7.09 -1.36 -41.70
N GLY A 120 -6.93 -0.08 -41.34
CA GLY A 120 -8.01 0.76 -40.80
C GLY A 120 -8.21 0.64 -39.30
N ILE A 121 -7.61 -0.33 -38.63
CA ILE A 121 -7.63 -0.44 -37.15
C ILE A 121 -6.52 0.41 -36.60
N THR A 122 -6.85 1.26 -35.63
CA THR A 122 -5.90 2.02 -34.79
C THR A 122 -5.98 1.49 -33.39
N LEU A 123 -4.83 1.23 -32.77
CA LEU A 123 -4.70 0.84 -31.38
C LEU A 123 -3.65 1.73 -30.72
N ASP A 124 -4.06 2.48 -29.68
CA ASP A 124 -3.16 3.25 -28.85
C ASP A 124 -3.23 2.74 -27.42
N VAL A 125 -2.07 2.53 -26.82
CA VAL A 125 -1.96 2.10 -25.42
C VAL A 125 -1.00 3.00 -24.67
N HIS A 126 -1.33 3.30 -23.40
CA HIS A 126 -0.46 4.04 -22.51
C HIS A 126 -0.47 3.42 -21.12
N PHE A 127 0.71 3.04 -20.68
CA PHE A 127 0.97 2.51 -19.34
C PHE A 127 1.71 3.53 -18.49
N GLN A 128 1.38 3.54 -17.21
CA GLN A 128 2.05 4.36 -16.19
C GLN A 128 2.25 3.53 -14.93
N GLY A 129 3.33 3.81 -14.22
CA GLY A 129 3.58 3.15 -12.94
C GLY A 129 4.69 3.79 -12.13
N VAL A 130 4.86 3.27 -10.94
CA VAL A 130 5.94 3.64 -10.02
C VAL A 130 6.66 2.39 -9.52
N GLY A 131 7.89 2.57 -9.06
CA GLY A 131 8.69 1.51 -8.45
C GLY A 131 9.52 2.03 -7.30
N LYS A 132 10.13 1.12 -6.55
CA LYS A 132 10.83 1.42 -5.29
C LYS A 132 9.96 2.30 -4.38
N TYR A 133 8.84 1.75 -4.01
CA TYR A 133 7.84 2.40 -3.18
C TYR A 133 7.26 1.39 -2.19
N ASP A 134 7.33 1.71 -0.93
CA ASP A 134 6.71 0.95 0.15
C ASP A 134 5.70 1.84 0.87
N ARG A 135 4.59 1.26 1.30
CA ARG A 135 3.57 1.98 2.04
C ARG A 135 2.87 1.08 3.05
N PHE A 136 2.33 1.70 4.08
CA PHE A 136 1.40 1.01 4.97
C PHE A 136 0.01 0.93 4.32
N VAL A 137 -0.59 -0.25 4.41
CA VAL A 137 -1.98 -0.48 3.99
C VAL A 137 -2.91 -0.62 5.21
N GLY A 138 -2.34 -0.87 6.38
CA GLY A 138 -2.99 -0.89 7.68
C GLY A 138 -2.25 0.02 8.65
N GLY A 139 -2.62 -0.01 9.90
CA GLY A 139 -2.05 0.86 10.92
C GLY A 139 -2.58 2.30 10.83
N VAL A 140 -1.84 3.24 11.42
CA VAL A 140 -2.23 4.66 11.49
C VAL A 140 -2.27 5.29 10.11
N ASP A 141 -1.20 5.11 9.35
CA ASP A 141 -1.03 5.77 8.06
C ASP A 141 -1.81 5.08 6.95
N GLY A 142 -2.00 3.77 7.04
CA GLY A 142 -2.77 3.00 6.05
C GLY A 142 -4.27 2.99 6.28
N GLY A 143 -4.71 3.23 7.50
CA GLY A 143 -6.12 3.42 7.85
C GLY A 143 -7.02 2.18 7.78
N PHE A 144 -6.45 0.99 7.62
CA PHE A 144 -7.20 -0.26 7.53
C PHE A 144 -7.88 -0.64 8.85
N TYR A 145 -7.15 -0.58 9.96
CA TYR A 145 -7.68 -0.68 11.32
C TYR A 145 -7.61 0.68 11.99
N GLN A 146 -8.67 1.06 12.66
CA GLN A 146 -8.72 2.28 13.47
C GLN A 146 -8.46 2.00 14.95
N HIS A 147 -8.35 3.09 15.71
CA HIS A 147 -8.33 3.08 17.16
C HIS A 147 -9.39 2.14 17.73
N GLY A 148 -9.00 1.28 18.65
CA GLY A 148 -9.87 0.34 19.30
C GLY A 148 -10.20 -0.91 18.52
N GLY A 149 -9.45 -1.22 17.44
CA GLY A 149 -9.64 -2.44 16.67
C GLY A 149 -10.93 -2.48 15.85
N THR A 150 -11.59 -1.35 15.68
CA THR A 150 -12.80 -1.27 14.84
C THR A 150 -12.42 -1.15 13.38
N ILE A 151 -13.04 -1.98 12.54
CA ILE A 151 -13.01 -1.80 11.08
C ILE A 151 -13.79 -0.52 10.76
N ARG A 152 -13.26 0.32 9.88
CA ARG A 152 -13.99 1.49 9.43
C ARG A 152 -15.25 1.09 8.64
N PRO A 153 -16.33 1.88 8.70
CA PRO A 153 -17.64 1.50 8.14
C PRO A 153 -17.67 1.32 6.62
N TYR A 154 -16.66 1.78 5.89
CA TYR A 154 -16.54 1.61 4.44
C TYR A 154 -15.45 0.62 4.05
N PHE A 155 -15.05 -0.21 4.97
CA PHE A 155 -14.11 -1.28 4.68
C PHE A 155 -14.74 -2.30 3.73
N PRO A 156 -14.03 -2.77 2.70
CA PRO A 156 -14.59 -3.75 1.79
C PRO A 156 -15.01 -5.02 2.53
N ILE A 157 -16.27 -5.44 2.38
CA ILE A 157 -16.83 -6.60 3.07
C ILE A 157 -16.04 -7.89 2.82
N TRP A 158 -15.39 -8.00 1.65
CA TRP A 158 -14.55 -9.15 1.29
C TRP A 158 -13.31 -9.33 2.17
N THR A 159 -12.91 -8.31 2.91
CA THR A 159 -11.82 -8.44 3.87
C THR A 159 -12.24 -9.05 5.19
N SER A 160 -13.53 -9.02 5.51
CA SER A 160 -14.08 -9.69 6.71
C SER A 160 -13.79 -11.19 6.69
N ASP A 161 -13.77 -11.79 5.50
CA ASP A 161 -13.48 -13.22 5.31
C ASP A 161 -12.03 -13.59 5.63
N LYS A 162 -11.16 -12.60 5.81
CA LYS A 162 -9.73 -12.77 6.12
C LYS A 162 -9.36 -12.45 7.56
N VAL A 163 -10.28 -11.88 8.31
CA VAL A 163 -10.07 -11.58 9.73
C VAL A 163 -10.04 -12.90 10.52
N TYR A 164 -9.00 -13.07 11.32
CA TYR A 164 -8.89 -14.23 12.19
C TYR A 164 -9.99 -14.24 13.26
N ASP A 165 -10.64 -15.35 13.40
CA ASP A 165 -11.52 -15.67 14.52
C ASP A 165 -11.34 -17.15 14.87
N PRO A 166 -11.08 -17.49 16.16
CA PRO A 166 -10.77 -18.88 16.53
C PRO A 166 -11.92 -19.87 16.29
N GLU A 167 -13.16 -19.41 16.19
CA GLU A 167 -14.34 -20.24 15.99
C GLU A 167 -14.88 -20.15 14.56
N LEU A 168 -14.94 -18.92 13.99
CA LEU A 168 -15.57 -18.66 12.72
C LEU A 168 -14.61 -18.70 11.55
N ASN A 169 -13.34 -18.29 11.74
CA ASN A 169 -12.34 -18.20 10.69
C ASN A 169 -10.92 -18.44 11.24
N PRO A 170 -10.57 -19.67 11.62
CA PRO A 170 -9.26 -19.99 12.20
C PRO A 170 -8.11 -19.85 11.21
N ASP A 171 -8.38 -19.83 9.90
CA ASP A 171 -7.40 -19.62 8.83
C ASP A 171 -7.26 -18.14 8.44
N GLY A 172 -7.92 -17.24 9.17
CA GLY A 172 -7.85 -15.80 8.93
C GLY A 172 -6.42 -15.27 9.06
N VAL A 173 -6.04 -14.41 8.12
CA VAL A 173 -4.68 -13.85 8.03
C VAL A 173 -4.61 -12.42 8.56
N TYR A 174 -5.74 -11.79 8.91
CA TYR A 174 -5.76 -10.47 9.51
C TYR A 174 -6.03 -10.54 11.01
N PRO A 175 -5.49 -9.61 11.79
CA PRO A 175 -5.68 -9.62 13.23
C PRO A 175 -7.16 -9.64 13.62
N ARG A 176 -7.44 -10.28 14.73
CA ARG A 176 -8.78 -10.31 15.31
C ARG A 176 -9.25 -8.90 15.67
N ILE A 177 -10.49 -8.59 15.35
CA ILE A 177 -11.13 -7.34 15.76
C ILE A 177 -11.42 -7.41 17.25
N THR A 178 -10.81 -6.53 18.01
CA THR A 178 -11.03 -6.41 19.46
C THR A 178 -11.46 -4.99 19.79
N GLY A 179 -12.27 -4.82 20.83
CA GLY A 179 -12.64 -3.50 21.34
C GLY A 179 -11.56 -2.83 22.19
N THR A 180 -10.34 -3.35 22.14
CA THR A 180 -9.24 -2.94 22.98
C THR A 180 -8.27 -1.97 22.31
N SER A 181 -7.15 -1.66 22.89
CA SER A 181 -6.33 -0.55 22.47
C SER A 181 -5.66 -0.75 21.12
N TRP A 182 -5.25 0.33 20.56
CA TRP A 182 -4.66 0.56 19.26
C TRP A 182 -3.54 -0.43 18.87
N TYR A 183 -2.58 -0.66 19.76
CA TYR A 183 -1.45 -1.54 19.50
C TYR A 183 -1.85 -3.02 19.45
N GLU A 184 -2.81 -3.42 20.27
CA GLU A 184 -3.28 -4.80 20.31
C GLU A 184 -4.01 -5.24 19.05
N SER A 185 -4.68 -4.30 18.40
CA SER A 185 -5.40 -4.56 17.14
C SER A 185 -4.51 -4.51 15.89
N GLY A 186 -3.21 -4.23 16.06
CA GLY A 186 -2.32 -4.02 14.92
C GLY A 186 -2.58 -2.73 14.15
N ALA A 187 -3.25 -1.74 14.80
CA ALA A 187 -3.54 -0.46 14.18
C ALA A 187 -2.33 0.48 14.12
N GLY A 188 -1.28 0.21 14.89
CA GLY A 188 -0.01 0.94 14.81
C GLY A 188 0.74 0.68 13.51
N ASN A 189 1.69 1.54 13.18
CA ASN A 189 2.58 1.30 12.05
C ASN A 189 3.48 0.10 12.34
N THR A 190 3.38 -0.92 11.52
CA THR A 190 4.08 -2.19 11.70
C THR A 190 4.44 -2.80 10.36
N SER A 191 5.54 -3.55 10.34
CA SER A 191 5.95 -4.30 9.17
C SER A 191 4.87 -5.28 8.67
N TYR A 192 3.93 -5.69 9.54
CA TYR A 192 2.80 -6.54 9.18
C TYR A 192 1.90 -5.90 8.09
N TRP A 193 1.69 -4.59 8.17
CA TRP A 193 0.86 -3.84 7.23
C TRP A 193 1.65 -3.14 6.13
N MET A 194 2.97 -3.27 6.13
CA MET A 194 3.79 -2.70 5.05
C MET A 194 3.70 -3.57 3.79
N ARG A 195 3.46 -2.94 2.66
CA ARG A 195 3.38 -3.60 1.34
C ARG A 195 4.21 -2.82 0.33
N ASN A 196 4.69 -3.55 -0.67
CA ASN A 196 5.28 -2.93 -1.85
C ASN A 196 4.18 -2.17 -2.62
N GLY A 197 4.28 -0.85 -2.64
CA GLY A 197 3.35 0.08 -3.29
C GLY A 197 3.62 0.29 -4.78
N ALA A 198 4.64 -0.38 -5.36
CA ALA A 198 4.90 -0.31 -6.79
C ALA A 198 3.69 -0.79 -7.59
N TYR A 199 3.42 -0.13 -8.72
CA TYR A 199 2.29 -0.51 -9.57
C TYR A 199 2.59 -0.28 -11.05
N LEU A 200 1.83 -1.00 -11.89
CA LEU A 200 1.69 -0.78 -13.32
C LEU A 200 0.20 -0.67 -13.65
N ARG A 201 -0.19 0.43 -14.30
CA ARG A 201 -1.56 0.70 -14.71
C ARG A 201 -1.66 0.91 -16.22
N LEU A 202 -2.65 0.28 -16.86
CA LEU A 202 -3.09 0.69 -18.19
C LEU A 202 -3.97 1.93 -18.04
N LYS A 203 -3.33 3.10 -18.28
CA LYS A 203 -3.95 4.42 -18.11
C LYS A 203 -4.95 4.72 -19.21
N ASN A 204 -4.54 4.48 -20.46
CA ASN A 204 -5.38 4.75 -21.61
C ASN A 204 -5.27 3.61 -22.63
N LEU A 205 -6.41 3.22 -23.15
CA LEU A 205 -6.58 2.33 -24.28
C LEU A 205 -7.53 3.00 -25.27
N ASN A 206 -7.09 3.17 -26.51
CA ASN A 206 -7.94 3.66 -27.60
C ASN A 206 -7.92 2.63 -28.75
N ILE A 207 -9.09 2.23 -29.20
CA ILE A 207 -9.28 1.37 -30.35
C ILE A 207 -10.17 2.11 -31.33
N GLY A 208 -9.68 2.34 -32.54
CA GLY A 208 -10.44 2.97 -33.62
C GLY A 208 -10.51 2.07 -34.86
N TYR A 209 -11.57 2.21 -35.61
CA TYR A 209 -11.70 1.56 -36.91
C TYR A 209 -12.19 2.55 -37.95
N ASP A 210 -11.35 2.81 -38.98
CA ASP A 210 -11.70 3.65 -40.13
C ASP A 210 -12.59 2.83 -41.05
N LEU A 211 -13.80 3.31 -41.31
CA LEU A 211 -14.74 2.63 -42.17
C LEU A 211 -14.27 2.66 -43.66
N PRO A 212 -14.46 1.55 -44.38
CA PRO A 212 -14.07 1.49 -45.82
C PRO A 212 -14.76 2.53 -46.69
N MET A 213 -14.02 3.18 -47.57
CA MET A 213 -14.54 4.18 -48.49
C MET A 213 -15.69 3.67 -49.38
N ALA A 214 -15.76 2.36 -49.64
CA ALA A 214 -16.86 1.75 -50.38
C ALA A 214 -18.22 1.96 -49.73
N ILE A 215 -18.28 2.06 -48.39
CA ILE A 215 -19.50 2.30 -47.61
C ILE A 215 -19.77 3.81 -47.52
N LEU A 216 -18.74 4.65 -47.48
CA LEU A 216 -18.85 6.09 -47.21
C LEU A 216 -19.22 6.91 -48.45
N ARG A 217 -18.69 6.56 -49.65
CA ARG A 217 -18.92 7.29 -50.91
C ARG A 217 -20.39 7.50 -51.23
N PRO A 218 -21.29 6.50 -51.15
CA PRO A 218 -22.70 6.71 -51.46
C PRO A 218 -23.39 7.70 -50.54
N LEU A 219 -22.82 7.93 -49.32
CA LEU A 219 -23.37 8.82 -48.29
C LEU A 219 -22.77 10.24 -48.36
N GLY A 220 -21.82 10.50 -49.25
CA GLY A 220 -21.12 11.78 -49.36
C GLY A 220 -20.14 12.04 -48.20
N ILE A 221 -19.75 10.98 -47.47
CA ILE A 221 -18.84 11.06 -46.34
C ILE A 221 -17.42 10.79 -46.85
N THR A 222 -16.46 11.68 -46.48
CA THR A 222 -15.06 11.56 -46.87
C THR A 222 -14.25 10.71 -45.93
N HIS A 223 -14.63 10.68 -44.63
CA HIS A 223 -14.01 9.85 -43.62
C HIS A 223 -15.01 9.53 -42.52
N ALA A 224 -14.97 8.31 -42.01
CA ALA A 224 -15.70 7.95 -40.79
C ALA A 224 -14.90 6.94 -39.99
N GLN A 225 -14.84 7.15 -38.68
CA GLN A 225 -14.18 6.28 -37.72
C GLN A 225 -15.11 5.98 -36.57
N VAL A 226 -15.21 4.71 -36.22
CA VAL A 226 -15.80 4.24 -34.96
C VAL A 226 -14.66 4.07 -33.97
N PHE A 227 -14.83 4.54 -32.75
CA PHE A 227 -13.79 4.37 -31.69
C PHE A 227 -14.37 3.99 -30.37
N ALA A 228 -13.54 3.32 -29.56
CA ALA A 228 -13.77 3.01 -28.17
C ALA A 228 -12.54 3.41 -27.36
N ASN A 229 -12.75 4.14 -26.27
CA ASN A 229 -11.71 4.53 -25.33
C ASN A 229 -11.99 3.90 -23.97
N ALA A 230 -10.95 3.46 -23.30
CA ALA A 230 -11.01 3.05 -21.91
C ALA A 230 -9.89 3.72 -21.11
N THR A 231 -10.20 4.14 -19.88
CA THR A 231 -9.20 4.69 -18.96
C THR A 231 -9.14 3.88 -17.69
N ASN A 232 -7.95 3.78 -17.09
CA ASN A 232 -7.68 3.06 -15.83
C ASN A 232 -8.18 1.60 -15.87
N LEU A 233 -8.02 0.91 -17.00
CA LEU A 233 -8.68 -0.38 -17.27
C LEU A 233 -8.26 -1.47 -16.26
N PHE A 234 -6.97 -1.54 -15.93
CA PHE A 234 -6.46 -2.41 -14.88
C PHE A 234 -5.23 -1.80 -14.20
N CYS A 235 -4.96 -2.28 -13.00
CA CYS A 235 -3.77 -1.96 -12.22
C CYS A 235 -3.21 -3.25 -11.61
N ILE A 236 -1.91 -3.42 -11.70
CA ILE A 236 -1.16 -4.53 -11.07
C ILE A 236 -0.34 -3.93 -9.95
N SER A 237 -0.62 -4.32 -8.71
CA SER A 237 0.12 -3.92 -7.51
C SER A 237 -0.21 -4.85 -6.35
N ALA A 238 0.70 -4.97 -5.40
CA ALA A 238 0.46 -5.72 -4.17
C ALA A 238 -0.53 -5.03 -3.21
N VAL A 239 -0.83 -3.73 -3.43
CA VAL A 239 -1.75 -2.97 -2.57
C VAL A 239 -3.18 -2.92 -3.11
N THR A 240 -3.45 -3.41 -4.31
CA THR A 240 -4.80 -3.35 -4.93
C THR A 240 -5.88 -4.11 -4.17
N GLU A 241 -5.49 -5.01 -3.30
CA GLU A 241 -6.40 -5.69 -2.38
C GLU A 241 -6.99 -4.74 -1.33
N PHE A 242 -6.23 -3.73 -0.94
CA PHE A 242 -6.59 -2.81 0.15
C PHE A 242 -7.14 -1.49 -0.39
N LEU A 243 -6.48 -0.94 -1.40
CA LEU A 243 -6.81 0.37 -1.97
C LEU A 243 -6.19 0.53 -3.37
N ASP A 244 -6.61 1.54 -4.09
CA ASP A 244 -5.95 1.91 -5.34
C ASP A 244 -4.56 2.48 -5.03
N PRO A 245 -3.47 2.02 -5.69
CA PRO A 245 -2.11 2.46 -5.38
C PRO A 245 -1.85 3.95 -5.65
N GLU A 246 -2.69 4.62 -6.42
CA GLU A 246 -2.63 6.07 -6.66
C GLU A 246 -3.47 6.88 -5.66
N GLN A 247 -4.22 6.22 -4.77
CA GLN A 247 -4.92 6.90 -3.67
C GLN A 247 -3.92 7.26 -2.57
N GLU A 248 -4.05 8.47 -2.05
CA GLU A 248 -3.26 8.91 -0.90
C GLU A 248 -3.75 8.23 0.38
N TYR A 249 -5.06 8.23 0.58
CA TYR A 249 -5.72 7.63 1.74
C TYR A 249 -6.76 6.61 1.30
N TYR A 250 -6.99 5.58 2.13
CA TYR A 250 -7.97 4.53 1.83
C TYR A 250 -9.42 5.06 1.76
N ASP A 251 -9.74 6.19 2.37
CA ASP A 251 -11.05 6.86 2.33
C ASP A 251 -11.20 7.85 1.16
N SER A 252 -10.16 8.00 0.34
CA SER A 252 -10.23 8.76 -0.89
C SER A 252 -11.05 8.02 -1.94
N TYR A 253 -11.68 8.77 -2.85
CA TYR A 253 -12.44 8.18 -3.94
C TYR A 253 -11.49 7.42 -4.91
N PRO A 254 -11.74 6.14 -5.20
CA PRO A 254 -10.87 5.37 -6.09
C PRO A 254 -10.93 5.89 -7.54
N LEU A 255 -9.85 5.69 -8.29
CA LEU A 255 -9.81 6.02 -9.71
C LEU A 255 -10.84 5.20 -10.49
N MET A 256 -11.75 5.91 -11.16
CA MET A 256 -12.79 5.27 -11.95
C MET A 256 -12.24 4.66 -13.23
N ARG A 257 -12.78 3.51 -13.61
CA ARG A 257 -12.69 2.98 -14.97
C ARG A 257 -13.74 3.66 -15.83
N THR A 258 -13.32 4.26 -16.93
CA THR A 258 -14.24 4.92 -17.85
C THR A 258 -14.19 4.25 -19.21
N PHE A 259 -15.35 4.05 -19.81
CA PHE A 259 -15.48 3.57 -21.16
C PHE A 259 -16.28 4.59 -21.96
N SER A 260 -15.77 4.96 -23.13
CA SER A 260 -16.41 5.89 -24.06
C SER A 260 -16.43 5.29 -25.45
N PHE A 261 -17.54 5.47 -26.12
CA PHE A 261 -17.71 5.04 -27.52
C PHE A 261 -18.12 6.24 -28.34
N GLY A 262 -17.64 6.33 -29.56
CA GLY A 262 -17.94 7.46 -30.39
C GLY A 262 -17.76 7.18 -31.90
N LEU A 263 -18.23 8.14 -32.65
CA LEU A 263 -18.16 8.18 -34.12
C LEU A 263 -17.60 9.54 -34.54
N ASN A 264 -16.61 9.53 -35.42
CA ASN A 264 -16.08 10.73 -36.07
C ASN A 264 -16.46 10.69 -37.53
N PHE A 265 -17.00 11.79 -38.05
CA PHE A 265 -17.35 11.93 -39.45
C PHE A 265 -16.72 13.19 -40.06
N SER A 266 -16.29 13.10 -41.31
CA SER A 266 -15.89 14.24 -42.15
C SER A 266 -16.66 14.16 -43.49
N PHE A 267 -17.17 15.30 -43.92
CA PHE A 267 -17.93 15.44 -45.15
C PHE A 267 -17.11 16.13 -46.24
#